data_4ab48789442112e0212581e74981ba9d
#
_entry.id   4ab48789442112e0212581e74981ba9d
#
_cell.length_a   1.000
_cell.length_b   1.000
_cell.length_c   1.000
_cell.angle_alpha   90.00
_cell.angle_beta   90.00
_cell.angle_gamma   90.00
#
_symmetry.space_group_name_H-M   'P 1'
#
loop_
_entity.id
_entity.type
_entity.pdbx_description
1 polymer ?
#
loop_
_entity_poly.entity_id
_entity_poly.type
_entity_poly.pdbx_seq_one_letter_code
_entity_poly.pdbx_strand_id
1 'polypeptide(L)'
;GVLEKQIRTYYEKAAKAPGVTGETLLVTLERRLDNVVFRMGFALTRREARQLVSHGHFLVNGKRVNIPSYLVKAGDVVEVKDSSRSSVKFKRFLGEDAIAVTVPAWMDREKEALKGTITRLPERADIDFPVEEHLIVELYSK
;
A
#
# COMPACT_ATOMS: atom_id res chain seq x y z
N GLY A 1 -6.51 -10.05 2.69
CA GLY A 1 -5.51 -10.54 1.76
C GLY A 1 -5.88 -10.34 0.31
N VAL A 2 -4.96 -10.66 -0.56
CA VAL A 2 -5.16 -10.57 -2.01
C VAL A 2 -5.78 -11.87 -2.49
N LEU A 3 -6.87 -11.79 -3.27
CA LEU A 3 -7.54 -12.96 -3.81
C LEU A 3 -6.64 -13.65 -4.85
N GLU A 4 -6.71 -14.97 -4.93
CA GLU A 4 -5.90 -15.76 -5.87
C GLU A 4 -6.01 -15.27 -7.31
N LYS A 5 -7.22 -14.92 -7.74
CA LYS A 5 -7.45 -14.37 -9.08
C LYS A 5 -6.66 -13.08 -9.32
N GLN A 6 -6.60 -12.19 -8.32
CA GLN A 6 -5.83 -10.95 -8.42
C GLN A 6 -4.33 -11.23 -8.46
N ILE A 7 -3.84 -12.17 -7.65
CA ILE A 7 -2.43 -12.56 -7.68
C ILE A 7 -2.05 -13.10 -9.06
N ARG A 8 -2.89 -13.92 -9.64
CA ARG A 8 -2.67 -14.45 -11.00
C ARG A 8 -2.60 -13.35 -12.03
N THR A 9 -3.49 -12.35 -11.93
CA THR A 9 -3.47 -11.18 -12.83
C THR A 9 -2.15 -10.41 -12.70
N TYR A 10 -1.67 -10.20 -11.48
CA TYR A 10 -0.39 -9.53 -11.24
C TYR A 10 0.78 -10.34 -11.80
N TYR A 11 0.75 -11.66 -11.63
CA TYR A 11 1.77 -12.54 -12.21
C TYR A 11 1.81 -12.41 -13.75
N GLU A 12 0.67 -12.44 -14.40
CA GLU A 12 0.59 -12.32 -15.86
C GLU A 12 1.17 -10.99 -16.35
N LYS A 13 0.88 -9.90 -15.64
CA LYS A 13 1.46 -8.58 -15.96
C LYS A 13 2.96 -8.56 -15.72
N ALA A 14 3.42 -9.14 -14.62
CA ALA A 14 4.84 -9.20 -14.30
C ALA A 14 5.63 -10.03 -15.31
N ALA A 15 5.05 -11.12 -15.79
CA ALA A 15 5.68 -11.97 -16.80
C ALA A 15 5.91 -11.27 -18.14
N LYS A 16 5.12 -10.22 -18.41
CA LYS A 16 5.24 -9.41 -19.64
C LYS A 16 6.16 -8.19 -19.45
N ALA A 17 6.48 -7.85 -18.20
CA ALA A 17 7.32 -6.69 -17.89
C ALA A 17 8.80 -7.07 -17.92
N PRO A 18 9.71 -6.12 -18.20
CA PRO A 18 11.14 -6.38 -18.08
C PRO A 18 11.52 -6.61 -16.62
N GLY A 19 12.49 -7.48 -16.38
CA GLY A 19 13.03 -7.77 -15.06
C GLY A 19 12.71 -9.17 -14.56
N VAL A 20 13.01 -9.40 -13.27
CA VAL A 20 12.75 -10.69 -12.61
C VAL A 20 11.29 -10.75 -12.22
N THR A 21 10.57 -11.73 -12.77
CA THR A 21 9.12 -11.88 -12.58
C THR A 21 8.70 -11.88 -11.10
N GLY A 22 9.41 -12.64 -10.26
CA GLY A 22 9.08 -12.69 -8.82
C GLY A 22 9.25 -11.35 -8.12
N GLU A 23 10.33 -10.64 -8.39
CA GLU A 23 10.56 -9.30 -7.84
C GLU A 23 9.50 -8.31 -8.33
N THR A 24 9.20 -8.34 -9.62
CA THR A 24 8.18 -7.46 -10.21
C THR A 24 6.82 -7.70 -9.56
N LEU A 25 6.45 -8.95 -9.33
CA LEU A 25 5.20 -9.30 -8.66
C LEU A 25 5.15 -8.73 -7.24
N LEU A 26 6.22 -8.92 -6.45
CA LEU A 26 6.27 -8.42 -5.07
C LEU A 26 6.23 -6.90 -5.01
N VAL A 27 6.95 -6.21 -5.90
CA VAL A 27 6.93 -4.75 -5.99
C VAL A 27 5.52 -4.27 -6.35
N THR A 28 4.85 -4.94 -7.28
CA THR A 28 3.47 -4.59 -7.66
C THR A 28 2.52 -4.74 -6.48
N LEU A 29 2.62 -5.83 -5.73
CA LEU A 29 1.80 -6.04 -4.54
C LEU A 29 2.07 -4.97 -3.47
N GLU A 30 3.32 -4.55 -3.31
CA GLU A 30 3.70 -3.50 -2.36
C GLU A 30 3.10 -2.14 -2.73
N ARG A 31 2.90 -1.87 -4.02
CA ARG A 31 2.34 -0.60 -4.53
C ARG A 31 0.82 -0.48 -4.38
N ARG A 32 0.12 -1.50 -3.96
CA ARG A 32 -1.34 -1.44 -3.79
C ARG A 32 -1.71 -0.38 -2.76
N LEU A 33 -2.79 0.35 -3.01
CA LEU A 33 -3.24 1.40 -2.11
C LEU A 33 -3.55 0.87 -0.70
N ASP A 34 -4.16 -0.32 -0.59
CA ASP A 34 -4.43 -0.92 0.71
C ASP A 34 -3.15 -1.18 1.49
N ASN A 35 -2.10 -1.67 0.83
CA ASN A 35 -0.80 -1.87 1.46
C ASN A 35 -0.14 -0.53 1.82
N VAL A 36 -0.21 0.46 0.94
CA VAL A 36 0.36 1.79 1.18
C VAL A 36 -0.29 2.45 2.40
N VAL A 37 -1.62 2.38 2.51
CA VAL A 37 -2.35 2.91 3.67
C VAL A 37 -1.90 2.22 4.95
N PHE A 38 -1.71 0.91 4.92
CA PHE A 38 -1.17 0.17 6.06
C PHE A 38 0.25 0.60 6.39
N ARG A 39 1.14 0.68 5.39
CA ARG A 39 2.55 1.07 5.59
C ARG A 39 2.71 2.50 6.09
N MET A 40 1.85 3.41 5.67
CA MET A 40 1.82 4.79 6.17
C MET A 40 1.28 4.89 7.61
N GLY A 41 0.71 3.81 8.12
CA GLY A 41 0.20 3.76 9.48
C GLY A 41 -1.18 4.37 9.66
N PHE A 42 -2.00 4.36 8.62
CA PHE A 42 -3.38 4.84 8.70
C PHE A 42 -4.36 3.72 9.06
N ALA A 43 -3.87 2.51 9.25
CA ALA A 43 -4.62 1.35 9.68
C ALA A 43 -3.72 0.42 10.49
N LEU A 44 -4.30 -0.37 11.37
CA LEU A 44 -3.55 -1.30 12.23
C LEU A 44 -3.21 -2.62 11.54
N THR A 45 -3.98 -2.98 10.51
CA THR A 45 -3.78 -4.21 9.74
C THR A 45 -4.04 -3.93 8.26
N ARG A 46 -3.53 -4.81 7.39
CA ARG A 46 -3.83 -4.71 5.96
C ARG A 46 -5.31 -4.92 5.66
N ARG A 47 -5.96 -5.78 6.42
CA ARG A 47 -7.40 -6.02 6.30
C ARG A 47 -8.21 -4.77 6.62
N GLU A 48 -7.87 -4.07 7.70
CA GLU A 48 -8.49 -2.80 8.06
C GLU A 48 -8.23 -1.74 6.97
N ALA A 49 -6.99 -1.66 6.48
CA ALA A 49 -6.62 -0.73 5.42
C ALA A 49 -7.48 -0.94 4.17
N ARG A 50 -7.64 -2.20 3.76
CA ARG A 50 -8.49 -2.55 2.61
C ARG A 50 -9.93 -2.10 2.81
N GLN A 51 -10.49 -2.32 3.99
CA GLN A 51 -11.85 -1.89 4.32
C GLN A 51 -11.99 -0.37 4.29
N LEU A 52 -11.04 0.35 4.88
CA LEU A 52 -11.05 1.81 4.90
C LEU A 52 -10.94 2.40 3.50
N VAL A 53 -10.11 1.83 2.64
CA VAL A 53 -10.01 2.25 1.24
C VAL A 53 -11.34 2.01 0.52
N SER A 54 -11.91 0.82 0.64
CA SER A 54 -13.19 0.47 0.02
C SER A 54 -14.32 1.39 0.45
N HIS A 55 -14.30 1.84 1.70
CA HIS A 55 -15.29 2.77 2.24
C HIS A 55 -15.03 4.23 1.83
N GLY A 56 -13.97 4.50 1.08
CA GLY A 56 -13.74 5.80 0.47
C GLY A 56 -13.20 6.87 1.39
N HIS A 57 -12.36 6.47 2.37
CA HIS A 57 -11.77 7.42 3.32
C HIS A 57 -10.51 8.13 2.82
N PHE A 58 -9.98 7.74 1.66
CA PHE A 58 -8.69 8.24 1.17
C PHE A 58 -8.79 8.99 -0.14
N LEU A 59 -7.90 9.98 -0.27
CA LEU A 59 -7.67 10.71 -1.52
C LEU A 59 -6.26 10.39 -2.02
N VAL A 60 -6.12 10.27 -3.34
CA VAL A 60 -4.83 10.20 -4.01
C VAL A 60 -4.74 11.42 -4.92
N ASN A 61 -3.77 12.29 -4.67
CA ASN A 61 -3.60 13.55 -5.40
C ASN A 61 -4.89 14.40 -5.38
N GLY A 62 -5.59 14.42 -4.25
CA GLY A 62 -6.81 15.19 -4.07
C GLY A 62 -8.08 14.55 -4.61
N LYS A 63 -7.99 13.36 -5.19
CA LYS A 63 -9.14 12.64 -5.76
C LYS A 63 -9.46 11.39 -4.95
N ARG A 64 -10.74 11.17 -4.67
CA ARG A 64 -11.18 9.99 -3.94
C ARG A 64 -10.88 8.71 -4.74
N VAL A 65 -10.19 7.77 -4.11
CA VAL A 65 -9.92 6.44 -4.67
C VAL A 65 -10.40 5.41 -3.66
N ASN A 66 -11.34 4.56 -4.08
CA ASN A 66 -11.92 3.53 -3.23
C ASN A 66 -11.60 2.11 -3.71
N ILE A 67 -10.57 1.97 -4.52
CA ILE A 67 -10.14 0.68 -5.07
C ILE A 67 -8.88 0.24 -4.35
N PRO A 68 -8.94 -0.81 -3.49
CA PRO A 68 -7.76 -1.28 -2.75
C PRO A 68 -6.59 -1.70 -3.64
N SER A 69 -6.86 -2.19 -4.83
CA SER A 69 -5.84 -2.65 -5.78
C SER A 69 -5.22 -1.52 -6.62
N TYR A 70 -5.63 -0.27 -6.42
CA TYR A 70 -5.03 0.87 -7.11
C TYR A 70 -3.52 0.89 -6.86
N LEU A 71 -2.73 1.06 -7.92
CA LEU A 71 -1.26 1.08 -7.83
C LEU A 71 -0.76 2.52 -7.79
N VAL A 72 -0.09 2.87 -6.69
CA VAL A 72 0.49 4.21 -6.52
C VAL A 72 1.73 4.39 -7.40
N LYS A 73 2.04 5.64 -7.71
CA LYS A 73 3.21 6.03 -8.50
C LYS A 73 4.08 6.98 -7.68
N ALA A 74 5.34 7.11 -8.09
CA ALA A 74 6.24 8.10 -7.48
C ALA A 74 5.63 9.51 -7.60
N GLY A 75 5.64 10.25 -6.51
CA GLY A 75 5.05 11.59 -6.44
C GLY A 75 3.59 11.61 -6.00
N ASP A 76 2.92 10.47 -5.92
CA ASP A 76 1.52 10.41 -5.45
C ASP A 76 1.43 10.80 -3.98
N VAL A 77 0.42 11.58 -3.65
CA VAL A 77 0.11 12.00 -2.27
C VAL A 77 -1.15 11.26 -1.84
N VAL A 78 -1.03 10.48 -0.78
CA VAL A 78 -2.13 9.72 -0.18
C VAL A 78 -2.52 10.38 1.13
N GLU A 79 -3.79 10.72 1.30
CA GLU A 79 -4.27 11.37 2.51
C GLU A 79 -5.66 10.92 2.91
N VAL A 80 -5.98 11.04 4.19
CA VAL A 80 -7.34 10.82 4.69
C VAL A 80 -8.17 12.04 4.30
N LYS A 81 -9.36 11.84 3.74
CA LYS A 81 -10.25 12.96 3.38
C LYS A 81 -10.69 13.73 4.63
N ASP A 82 -10.94 15.03 4.48
CA ASP A 82 -11.25 15.92 5.59
C ASP A 82 -12.42 15.43 6.46
N SER A 83 -13.49 14.97 5.85
CA SER A 83 -14.68 14.50 6.57
C SER A 83 -14.44 13.23 7.40
N SER A 84 -13.35 12.50 7.14
CA SER A 84 -13.00 11.29 7.89
C SER A 84 -12.00 11.53 9.01
N ARG A 85 -11.28 12.65 9.00
CA ARG A 85 -10.19 12.92 9.96
C ARG A 85 -10.65 12.98 11.40
N SER A 86 -11.89 13.38 11.66
CA SER A 86 -12.46 13.45 12.99
C SER A 86 -12.92 12.09 13.53
N SER A 87 -12.90 11.07 12.71
CA SER A 87 -13.27 9.69 13.10
C SER A 87 -12.31 9.16 14.16
N VAL A 88 -12.83 8.40 15.12
CA VAL A 88 -12.04 7.73 16.17
C VAL A 88 -10.94 6.85 15.55
N LYS A 89 -11.23 6.19 14.44
CA LYS A 89 -10.27 5.32 13.75
C LYS A 89 -9.00 6.05 13.33
N PHE A 90 -9.12 7.32 12.93
CA PHE A 90 -7.96 8.09 12.49
C PHE A 90 -7.35 8.94 13.59
N LYS A 91 -8.12 9.34 14.60
CA LYS A 91 -7.61 10.10 15.74
C LYS A 91 -6.56 9.34 16.55
N ARG A 92 -6.62 8.01 16.56
CA ARG A 92 -5.63 7.17 17.24
C ARG A 92 -4.20 7.31 16.69
N PHE A 93 -4.03 7.91 15.51
CA PHE A 93 -2.73 8.18 14.89
C PHE A 93 -2.29 9.63 15.03
N LEU A 94 -3.02 10.44 15.79
CA LEU A 94 -2.75 11.85 16.00
C LEU A 94 -2.50 12.15 17.49
N GLY A 95 -1.77 13.23 17.77
CA GLY A 95 -1.54 13.71 19.13
C GLY A 95 -0.38 13.03 19.84
N GLU A 96 -0.22 13.34 21.13
CA GLU A 96 0.89 12.82 21.94
C GLU A 96 0.79 11.33 22.21
N ASP A 97 -0.43 10.82 22.33
CA ASP A 97 -0.69 9.40 22.58
C ASP A 97 -0.88 8.61 21.28
N ALA A 98 -0.45 9.18 20.15
CA ALA A 98 -0.61 8.53 18.86
C ALA A 98 0.20 7.24 18.77
N ILE A 99 -0.36 6.26 18.05
CA ILE A 99 0.32 5.01 17.76
C ILE A 99 1.57 5.33 16.94
N ALA A 100 2.74 4.88 17.40
CA ALA A 100 4.00 5.07 16.70
C ALA A 100 4.00 4.29 15.36
N VAL A 101 4.45 4.96 14.31
CA VAL A 101 4.51 4.37 12.97
C VAL A 101 5.88 4.60 12.37
N THR A 102 6.47 3.53 11.84
CA THR A 102 7.70 3.60 11.07
C THR A 102 7.36 3.34 9.60
N VAL A 103 7.55 4.34 8.75
CA VAL A 103 7.28 4.19 7.32
C VAL A 103 8.50 3.67 6.57
N PRO A 104 8.29 2.89 5.49
CA PRO A 104 9.38 2.44 4.63
C PRO A 104 10.12 3.60 3.95
N ALA A 105 11.33 3.32 3.47
CA ALA A 105 12.17 4.33 2.84
C ALA A 105 11.62 4.92 1.53
N TRP A 106 10.67 4.23 0.89
CA TRP A 106 10.12 4.68 -0.40
C TRP A 106 8.91 5.61 -0.25
N MET A 107 8.54 5.97 0.99
CA MET A 107 7.47 6.92 1.25
C MET A 107 7.85 7.84 2.40
N ASP A 108 7.16 8.98 2.49
CA ASP A 108 7.32 9.96 3.54
C ASP A 108 5.95 10.28 4.12
N ARG A 109 5.85 10.44 5.43
CA ARG A 109 4.60 10.76 6.10
C ARG A 109 4.74 12.03 6.93
N GLU A 110 3.83 12.96 6.75
CA GLU A 110 3.73 14.14 7.62
C GLU A 110 3.19 13.70 8.99
N LYS A 111 3.94 14.05 10.04
CA LYS A 111 3.76 13.48 11.38
C LYS A 111 2.41 13.73 12.00
N GLU A 112 1.82 14.91 11.81
CA GLU A 112 0.54 15.29 12.41
C GLU A 112 -0.59 15.45 11.38
N ALA A 113 -0.28 15.28 10.11
CA ALA A 113 -1.27 15.24 9.06
C ALA A 113 -1.49 13.77 8.68
N LEU A 114 -2.71 13.38 8.45
CA LEU A 114 -3.01 12.04 7.95
C LEU A 114 -2.75 12.01 6.44
N LYS A 115 -1.49 12.21 6.07
CA LYS A 115 -1.03 12.43 4.70
C LYS A 115 0.39 11.91 4.53
N GLY A 116 0.64 11.27 3.41
CA GLY A 116 1.97 10.79 3.04
C GLY A 116 2.21 10.90 1.55
N THR A 117 3.47 10.92 1.17
CA THR A 117 3.92 11.05 -0.23
C THR A 117 4.73 9.84 -0.62
N ILE A 118 4.51 9.34 -1.83
CA ILE A 118 5.35 8.28 -2.42
C ILE A 118 6.56 8.96 -3.04
N THR A 119 7.73 8.83 -2.39
CA THR A 119 8.95 9.52 -2.82
C THR A 119 9.62 8.84 -4.01
N ARG A 120 9.51 7.52 -4.09
CA ARG A 120 9.97 6.69 -5.21
C ARG A 120 9.17 5.39 -5.24
N LEU A 121 9.32 4.60 -6.26
CA LEU A 121 8.71 3.28 -6.27
C LEU A 121 9.50 2.32 -5.39
N PRO A 122 8.84 1.34 -4.76
CA PRO A 122 9.54 0.36 -3.93
C PRO A 122 10.41 -0.56 -4.80
N GLU A 123 11.50 -1.03 -4.22
CA GLU A 123 12.37 -2.06 -4.81
C GLU A 123 12.27 -3.32 -3.97
N ARG A 124 12.79 -4.43 -4.47
CA ARG A 124 12.78 -5.70 -3.71
C ARG A 124 13.40 -5.55 -2.32
N ALA A 125 14.46 -4.76 -2.21
CA ALA A 125 15.14 -4.50 -0.95
C ALA A 125 14.27 -3.78 0.09
N ASP A 126 13.23 -3.08 -0.35
CA ASP A 126 12.30 -2.38 0.55
C ASP A 126 11.24 -3.31 1.16
N ILE A 127 11.11 -4.52 0.64
CA ILE A 127 10.13 -5.50 1.12
C ILE A 127 10.75 -6.24 2.28
N ASP A 128 10.22 -5.99 3.48
CA ASP A 128 10.86 -6.36 4.74
C ASP A 128 10.50 -7.74 5.28
N PHE A 129 9.69 -8.51 4.56
CA PHE A 129 9.36 -9.86 4.98
C PHE A 129 10.07 -10.90 4.09
N PRO A 130 10.47 -12.04 4.67
CA PRO A 130 11.15 -13.06 3.90
C PRO A 130 10.15 -13.79 2.99
N VAL A 131 10.20 -13.47 1.69
CA VAL A 131 9.38 -14.14 0.68
C VAL A 131 10.31 -14.77 -0.33
N GLU A 132 10.10 -16.04 -0.59
CA GLU A 132 10.84 -16.75 -1.63
C GLU A 132 10.09 -16.58 -2.95
N GLU A 133 10.55 -15.65 -3.76
CA GLU A 133 9.90 -15.24 -5.01
C GLU A 133 9.76 -16.41 -5.99
N HIS A 134 10.76 -17.28 -6.04
CA HIS A 134 10.73 -18.43 -6.95
C HIS A 134 9.58 -19.39 -6.63
N LEU A 135 9.15 -19.48 -5.37
CA LEU A 135 7.99 -20.29 -4.99
C LEU A 135 6.69 -19.70 -5.53
N ILE A 136 6.58 -18.39 -5.52
CA ILE A 136 5.41 -17.69 -6.07
C ILE A 136 5.36 -17.89 -7.59
N VAL A 137 6.48 -17.69 -8.27
CA VAL A 137 6.58 -17.88 -9.72
C VAL A 137 6.28 -19.32 -10.10
N GLU A 138 6.87 -20.27 -9.39
CA GLU A 138 6.64 -21.70 -9.61
C GLU A 138 5.17 -22.08 -9.45
N LEU A 139 4.50 -21.54 -8.45
CA LEU A 139 3.09 -21.82 -8.18
C LEU A 139 2.18 -21.41 -9.35
N TYR A 140 2.44 -20.23 -9.94
CA TYR A 140 1.59 -19.66 -10.98
C TYR A 140 2.08 -19.90 -12.41
N SER A 141 3.24 -20.50 -12.59
CA SER A 141 3.76 -20.82 -13.92
C SER A 141 3.39 -22.24 -14.42
N LYS A 142 2.77 -23.04 -13.58
CA LYS A 142 2.34 -24.39 -13.93
C LYS A 142 0.99 -24.41 -14.63
#